data_854b93602f7a0c883404fd00c3312b12
#
_entry.id   854b93602f7a0c883404fd00c3312b12
#
_cell.length_a   1.000
_cell.length_b   1.000
_cell.length_c   1.000
_cell.angle_alpha   90.00
_cell.angle_beta   90.00
_cell.angle_gamma   90.00
#
_symmetry.space_group_name_H-M   'P 1'
#
loop_
_entity.id
_entity.type
_entity.pdbx_description
1 polymer ?
#
loop_
_entity_poly.entity_id
_entity_poly.type
_entity_poly.pdbx_seq_one_letter_code
_entity_poly.pdbx_strand_id
1 'polypeptide(L)'
;MNQTQVIRGFVTGTLVATVGAMILGVVLGVVLAVMRMSDNPILRWSAGIYVWFFRAIPRYVLLMILGAAGAFALGGLSVGIWPVDGTWQVVKVDLNRFSTTIWMAIIGLGLSEAAYMAEIARSGILSVDRGQWEAARAIGMSNGQTMRRIVLPQAMRVIVPPTGNETIAMFKDTSLLSALPLAN
;
A
#
# COMPACT_ATOMS: atom_id res chain seq x y z
N MET A 1 16.52 -4.40 -29.29
CA MET A 1 15.80 -3.41 -28.46
C MET A 1 16.63 -2.13 -28.41
N ASN A 2 16.03 -0.98 -28.73
CA ASN A 2 16.76 0.30 -28.75
C ASN A 2 16.96 0.76 -27.29
N GLN A 3 18.19 1.23 -26.93
CA GLN A 3 18.51 1.68 -25.56
C GLN A 3 17.48 2.67 -24.99
N THR A 4 16.95 3.54 -25.85
CA THR A 4 15.91 4.51 -25.47
C THR A 4 14.59 3.87 -25.02
N GLN A 5 14.22 2.72 -25.58
CA GLN A 5 13.01 1.98 -25.18
C GLN A 5 13.20 1.28 -23.84
N VAL A 6 14.40 0.73 -23.59
CA VAL A 6 14.74 0.11 -22.31
C VAL A 6 14.72 1.15 -21.18
N ILE A 7 15.36 2.30 -21.43
CA ILE A 7 15.40 3.39 -20.43
C ILE A 7 13.98 3.93 -20.15
N ARG A 8 13.20 4.18 -21.19
CA ARG A 8 11.80 4.64 -21.00
C ARG A 8 10.96 3.62 -20.24
N GLY A 9 11.01 2.34 -20.61
CA GLY A 9 10.26 1.28 -19.91
C GLY A 9 10.66 1.15 -18.46
N PHE A 10 11.97 1.17 -18.17
CA PHE A 10 12.50 1.11 -16.80
C PHE A 10 12.08 2.33 -15.99
N VAL A 11 12.33 3.54 -16.47
CA VAL A 11 12.02 4.78 -15.72
C VAL A 11 10.50 4.91 -15.52
N THR A 12 9.70 4.71 -16.57
CA THR A 12 8.24 4.87 -16.46
C THR A 12 7.63 3.78 -15.57
N GLY A 13 8.04 2.53 -15.75
CA GLY A 13 7.56 1.41 -14.95
C GLY A 13 7.91 1.56 -13.47
N THR A 14 9.18 1.85 -13.18
CA THR A 14 9.65 2.04 -11.80
C THR A 14 8.99 3.23 -11.12
N LEU A 15 8.93 4.39 -11.80
CA LEU A 15 8.31 5.59 -11.22
C LEU A 15 6.82 5.38 -10.96
N VAL A 16 6.08 4.85 -11.94
CA VAL A 16 4.64 4.61 -11.79
C VAL A 16 4.36 3.58 -10.70
N ALA A 17 5.13 2.49 -10.66
CA ALA A 17 4.97 1.47 -9.61
C ALA A 17 5.29 2.04 -8.22
N THR A 18 6.38 2.79 -8.07
CA THR A 18 6.77 3.40 -6.79
C THR A 18 5.72 4.40 -6.31
N VAL A 19 5.34 5.35 -7.17
CA VAL A 19 4.36 6.38 -6.78
C VAL A 19 3.00 5.74 -6.48
N GLY A 20 2.54 4.81 -7.32
CA GLY A 20 1.29 4.09 -7.09
C GLY A 20 1.28 3.29 -5.80
N ALA A 21 2.36 2.53 -5.52
CA ALA A 21 2.50 1.74 -4.30
C ALA A 21 2.60 2.64 -3.06
N MET A 22 3.32 3.77 -3.13
CA MET A 22 3.41 4.73 -2.04
C MET A 22 2.07 5.38 -1.72
N ILE A 23 1.32 5.82 -2.74
CA ILE A 23 -0.02 6.40 -2.53
C ILE A 23 -0.93 5.37 -1.85
N LEU A 24 -0.99 4.15 -2.39
CA LEU A 24 -1.78 3.07 -1.83
C LEU A 24 -1.34 2.74 -0.40
N GLY A 25 -0.04 2.62 -0.18
CA GLY A 25 0.57 2.33 1.11
C GLY A 25 0.27 3.38 2.17
N VAL A 26 0.43 4.66 1.83
CA VAL A 26 0.14 5.77 2.76
C VAL A 26 -1.35 5.82 3.10
N VAL A 27 -2.23 5.77 2.10
CA VAL A 27 -3.69 5.84 2.32
C VAL A 27 -4.17 4.68 3.21
N LEU A 28 -3.84 3.44 2.84
CA LEU A 28 -4.20 2.26 3.63
C LEU A 28 -3.49 2.25 4.99
N GLY A 29 -2.23 2.67 5.04
CA GLY A 29 -1.45 2.74 6.27
C GLY A 29 -2.06 3.69 7.29
N VAL A 30 -2.54 4.86 6.88
CA VAL A 30 -3.26 5.79 7.77
C VAL A 30 -4.56 5.15 8.29
N VAL A 31 -5.33 4.50 7.43
CA VAL A 31 -6.55 3.78 7.85
C VAL A 31 -6.23 2.70 8.88
N LEU A 32 -5.23 1.88 8.61
CA LEU A 32 -4.77 0.82 9.52
C LEU A 32 -4.25 1.39 10.86
N ALA A 33 -3.53 2.52 10.83
CA ALA A 33 -3.07 3.19 12.05
C ALA A 33 -4.25 3.64 12.91
N VAL A 34 -5.26 4.26 12.31
CA VAL A 34 -6.48 4.67 13.01
C VAL A 34 -7.23 3.46 13.57
N MET A 35 -7.38 2.38 12.80
CA MET A 35 -8.00 1.14 13.26
C MET A 35 -7.25 0.54 14.46
N ARG A 36 -5.91 0.55 14.46
CA ARG A 36 -5.08 0.03 15.57
C ARG A 36 -5.17 0.87 16.83
N MET A 37 -5.50 2.14 16.72
CA MET A 37 -5.71 3.03 17.87
C MET A 37 -7.17 3.09 18.34
N SER A 38 -8.09 2.39 17.65
CA SER A 38 -9.49 2.34 18.00
C SER A 38 -9.73 1.56 19.32
N ASP A 39 -10.72 2.00 20.09
CA ASP A 39 -11.22 1.28 21.27
C ASP A 39 -11.97 0.00 20.89
N ASN A 40 -12.43 -0.10 19.63
CA ASN A 40 -13.09 -1.31 19.13
C ASN A 40 -12.06 -2.44 18.96
N PRO A 41 -12.20 -3.55 19.73
CA PRO A 41 -11.23 -4.65 19.68
C PRO A 41 -11.18 -5.33 18.30
N ILE A 42 -12.28 -5.40 17.57
CA ILE A 42 -12.32 -6.03 16.24
C ILE A 42 -11.43 -5.24 15.27
N LEU A 43 -11.56 -3.91 15.22
CA LEU A 43 -10.75 -3.06 14.36
C LEU A 43 -9.27 -3.13 14.75
N ARG A 44 -8.98 -3.06 16.04
CA ARG A 44 -7.60 -3.12 16.57
C ARG A 44 -6.91 -4.44 16.23
N TRP A 45 -7.61 -5.56 16.43
CA TRP A 45 -7.05 -6.89 16.16
C TRP A 45 -6.91 -7.16 14.66
N SER A 46 -7.91 -6.83 13.85
CA SER A 46 -7.83 -7.03 12.39
C SER A 46 -6.68 -6.25 11.75
N ALA A 47 -6.54 -4.98 12.11
CA ALA A 47 -5.41 -4.18 11.64
C ALA A 47 -4.08 -4.67 12.22
N GLY A 48 -4.06 -5.19 13.46
CA GLY A 48 -2.88 -5.81 14.07
C GLY A 48 -2.40 -7.03 13.31
N ILE A 49 -3.33 -7.94 12.98
CA ILE A 49 -3.04 -9.16 12.20
C ILE A 49 -2.52 -8.79 10.80
N TYR A 50 -3.16 -7.81 10.15
CA TYR A 50 -2.69 -7.32 8.85
C TYR A 50 -1.23 -6.83 8.91
N VAL A 51 -0.93 -5.95 9.84
CA VAL A 51 0.42 -5.37 9.99
C VAL A 51 1.43 -6.46 10.32
N TRP A 52 1.09 -7.39 11.23
CA TRP A 52 1.95 -8.52 11.56
C TRP A 52 2.24 -9.40 10.34
N PHE A 53 1.21 -9.76 9.58
CA PHE A 53 1.32 -10.62 8.42
C PHE A 53 2.21 -10.01 7.33
N PHE A 54 1.91 -8.78 6.90
CA PHE A 54 2.64 -8.15 5.79
C PHE A 54 4.09 -7.76 6.16
N ARG A 55 4.37 -7.53 7.44
CA ARG A 55 5.75 -7.27 7.89
C ARG A 55 6.56 -8.54 8.15
N ALA A 56 5.91 -9.68 8.33
CA ALA A 56 6.58 -10.97 8.50
C ALA A 56 7.08 -11.55 7.17
N ILE A 57 6.45 -11.19 6.03
CA ILE A 57 6.79 -11.72 4.72
C ILE A 57 7.78 -10.77 4.03
N PRO A 58 8.94 -11.26 3.56
CA PRO A 58 9.84 -10.47 2.73
C PRO A 58 9.12 -9.96 1.47
N ARG A 59 9.28 -8.69 1.13
CA ARG A 59 8.61 -8.04 -0.02
C ARG A 59 8.81 -8.81 -1.33
N TYR A 60 10.01 -9.33 -1.55
CA TYR A 60 10.30 -10.15 -2.73
C TYR A 60 9.43 -11.42 -2.80
N VAL A 61 9.31 -12.14 -1.68
CA VAL A 61 8.47 -13.35 -1.60
C VAL A 61 7.01 -13.02 -1.86
N LEU A 62 6.52 -11.91 -1.29
CA LEU A 62 5.15 -11.44 -1.51
C LEU A 62 4.90 -11.15 -3.01
N LEU A 63 5.84 -10.47 -3.68
CA LEU A 63 5.74 -10.20 -5.11
C LEU A 63 5.74 -11.48 -5.95
N MET A 64 6.58 -12.46 -5.61
CA MET A 64 6.59 -13.76 -6.29
C MET A 64 5.26 -14.50 -6.12
N ILE A 65 4.71 -14.53 -4.91
CA ILE A 65 3.42 -15.19 -4.64
C ILE A 65 2.29 -14.48 -5.41
N LEU A 66 2.23 -13.15 -5.38
CA LEU A 66 1.20 -12.40 -6.07
C LEU A 66 1.35 -12.49 -7.59
N GLY A 67 2.58 -12.46 -8.10
CA GLY A 67 2.87 -12.67 -9.53
C GLY A 67 2.44 -14.06 -10.00
N ALA A 68 2.78 -15.11 -9.26
CA ALA A 68 2.38 -16.47 -9.56
C ALA A 68 0.86 -16.67 -9.41
N ALA A 69 0.26 -16.16 -8.32
CA ALA A 69 -1.18 -16.22 -8.10
C ALA A 69 -1.95 -15.44 -9.18
N GLY A 70 -1.44 -14.29 -9.61
CA GLY A 70 -2.00 -13.51 -10.70
C GLY A 70 -1.98 -14.28 -12.03
N ALA A 71 -0.86 -14.92 -12.35
CA ALA A 71 -0.74 -15.74 -13.56
C ALA A 71 -1.70 -16.95 -13.53
N PHE A 72 -1.84 -17.60 -12.37
CA PHE A 72 -2.72 -18.77 -12.21
C PHE A 72 -4.21 -18.41 -12.11
N ALA A 73 -4.56 -17.43 -11.28
CA ALA A 73 -5.95 -17.11 -10.98
C ALA A 73 -6.62 -16.26 -12.07
N LEU A 74 -5.86 -15.39 -12.71
CA LEU A 74 -6.39 -14.41 -13.66
C LEU A 74 -6.19 -14.83 -15.13
N GLY A 75 -5.28 -15.74 -15.40
CA GLY A 75 -5.03 -16.28 -16.74
C GLY A 75 -6.18 -17.09 -17.33
N GLY A 76 -7.19 -17.45 -16.54
CA GLY A 76 -8.37 -18.21 -16.97
C GLY A 76 -9.73 -17.61 -16.56
N LEU A 77 -9.74 -16.49 -15.83
CA LEU A 77 -11.00 -15.87 -15.41
C LEU A 77 -11.52 -14.91 -16.50
N SER A 78 -12.52 -15.38 -17.23
CA SER A 78 -13.40 -14.55 -18.03
C SER A 78 -14.62 -14.18 -17.19
N VAL A 79 -14.74 -12.94 -16.76
CA VAL A 79 -15.91 -12.44 -16.04
C VAL A 79 -16.68 -11.46 -16.93
N GLY A 80 -17.92 -11.77 -17.20
CA GLY A 80 -18.80 -10.83 -17.87
C GLY A 80 -20.06 -11.51 -18.38
N ILE A 81 -21.20 -10.88 -18.20
CA ILE A 81 -22.49 -11.33 -18.68
C ILE A 81 -22.99 -10.28 -19.68
N TRP A 82 -22.86 -10.56 -20.96
CA TRP A 82 -23.58 -9.81 -21.99
C TRP A 82 -23.85 -10.69 -23.19
N PRO A 83 -25.10 -10.76 -23.73
CA PRO A 83 -25.38 -11.46 -24.96
C PRO A 83 -24.97 -10.60 -26.16
N VAL A 84 -24.02 -11.09 -26.96
CA VAL A 84 -23.73 -10.55 -28.28
C VAL A 84 -24.08 -11.64 -29.30
N ASP A 85 -24.94 -11.31 -30.27
CA ASP A 85 -25.38 -12.17 -31.36
C ASP A 85 -26.02 -13.51 -30.93
N GLY A 86 -26.89 -13.50 -29.88
CA GLY A 86 -27.65 -14.67 -29.47
C GLY A 86 -26.86 -15.77 -28.78
N THR A 87 -25.59 -15.58 -28.55
CA THR A 87 -24.73 -16.43 -27.71
C THR A 87 -24.29 -15.66 -26.47
N TRP A 88 -24.36 -16.31 -25.32
CA TRP A 88 -23.81 -15.76 -24.07
C TRP A 88 -22.29 -15.67 -24.19
N GLN A 89 -21.80 -14.55 -24.68
CA GLN A 89 -20.39 -14.27 -24.62
C GLN A 89 -20.08 -13.56 -23.30
N VAL A 90 -19.32 -14.24 -22.50
CA VAL A 90 -18.65 -13.65 -21.34
C VAL A 90 -17.70 -12.60 -21.91
N VAL A 91 -17.90 -11.32 -21.58
CA VAL A 91 -16.91 -10.31 -21.91
C VAL A 91 -15.60 -10.76 -21.28
N LYS A 92 -14.69 -11.22 -22.09
CA LYS A 92 -13.33 -11.52 -21.66
C LYS A 92 -12.69 -10.17 -21.32
N VAL A 93 -12.84 -9.73 -20.10
CA VAL A 93 -11.90 -8.78 -19.55
C VAL A 93 -10.59 -9.54 -19.50
N ASP A 94 -9.70 -9.21 -20.41
CA ASP A 94 -8.40 -9.84 -20.48
C ASP A 94 -7.58 -9.36 -19.26
N LEU A 95 -7.84 -10.03 -18.14
CA LEU A 95 -7.17 -9.78 -16.87
C LEU A 95 -5.66 -10.09 -16.97
N ASN A 96 -5.23 -10.80 -18.02
CA ASN A 96 -3.81 -10.95 -18.34
C ASN A 96 -3.12 -9.59 -18.53
N ARG A 97 -3.78 -8.59 -19.10
CA ARG A 97 -3.25 -7.22 -19.15
C ARG A 97 -3.13 -6.57 -17.77
N PHE A 98 -3.95 -6.97 -16.82
CA PHE A 98 -3.87 -6.52 -15.43
C PHE A 98 -2.89 -7.35 -14.59
N SER A 99 -2.72 -8.63 -14.90
CA SER A 99 -1.83 -9.52 -14.16
C SER A 99 -0.36 -9.27 -14.47
N THR A 100 -0.08 -8.70 -15.61
CA THR A 100 1.24 -8.74 -16.18
C THR A 100 2.13 -7.61 -15.75
N THR A 101 2.01 -6.88 -14.70
CA THR A 101 3.23 -6.24 -14.30
C THR A 101 3.14 -5.06 -13.31
N ILE A 102 2.58 -3.96 -13.74
CA ILE A 102 2.62 -2.72 -12.96
C ILE A 102 1.57 -2.75 -11.85
N TRP A 103 0.38 -3.26 -12.16
CA TRP A 103 -0.73 -3.28 -11.19
C TRP A 103 -0.52 -4.28 -10.05
N MET A 104 -0.01 -5.47 -10.36
CA MET A 104 0.35 -6.44 -9.32
C MET A 104 1.50 -5.94 -8.44
N ALA A 105 2.44 -5.23 -9.05
CA ALA A 105 3.50 -4.57 -8.32
C ALA A 105 2.96 -3.46 -7.41
N ILE A 106 2.10 -2.59 -7.93
CA ILE A 106 1.47 -1.52 -7.14
C ILE A 106 0.67 -2.10 -5.97
N ILE A 107 -0.13 -3.13 -6.23
CA ILE A 107 -0.94 -3.77 -5.18
C ILE A 107 -0.03 -4.47 -4.17
N GLY A 108 0.88 -5.32 -4.62
CA GLY A 108 1.75 -6.11 -3.74
C GLY A 108 2.65 -5.25 -2.87
N LEU A 109 3.35 -4.31 -3.51
CA LEU A 109 4.21 -3.36 -2.79
C LEU A 109 3.38 -2.42 -1.92
N GLY A 110 2.25 -1.91 -2.41
CA GLY A 110 1.38 -1.01 -1.68
C GLY A 110 0.74 -1.65 -0.45
N LEU A 111 0.32 -2.93 -0.52
CA LEU A 111 -0.18 -3.67 0.64
C LEU A 111 0.92 -3.88 1.69
N SER A 112 2.13 -4.25 1.26
CA SER A 112 3.27 -4.34 2.16
C SER A 112 3.60 -2.99 2.78
N GLU A 113 3.68 -1.94 1.96
CA GLU A 113 3.98 -0.58 2.40
C GLU A 113 2.95 -0.04 3.40
N ALA A 114 1.66 -0.36 3.22
CA ALA A 114 0.60 0.01 4.14
C ALA A 114 0.86 -0.47 5.58
N ALA A 115 1.46 -1.64 5.74
CA ALA A 115 1.81 -2.17 7.05
C ALA A 115 2.95 -1.37 7.72
N TYR A 116 3.94 -0.91 6.95
CA TYR A 116 5.02 -0.06 7.45
C TYR A 116 4.50 1.35 7.76
N MET A 117 3.72 1.94 6.84
CA MET A 117 3.12 3.25 7.05
C MET A 117 2.18 3.28 8.25
N ALA A 118 1.41 2.20 8.48
CA ALA A 118 0.55 2.08 9.66
C ALA A 118 1.34 2.18 10.97
N GLU A 119 2.49 1.53 11.03
CA GLU A 119 3.32 1.55 12.23
C GLU A 119 4.04 2.90 12.40
N ILE A 120 4.53 3.49 11.31
CA ILE A 120 5.14 4.82 11.30
C ILE A 120 4.13 5.87 11.78
N ALA A 121 2.92 5.87 11.23
CA ALA A 121 1.88 6.81 11.62
C ALA A 121 1.46 6.61 13.09
N ARG A 122 1.25 5.37 13.51
CA ARG A 122 0.90 5.04 14.89
C ARG A 122 1.99 5.47 15.88
N SER A 123 3.24 5.15 15.60
CA SER A 123 4.36 5.50 16.48
C SER A 123 4.58 7.01 16.55
N GLY A 124 4.42 7.71 15.43
CA GLY A 124 4.50 9.16 15.40
C GLY A 124 3.41 9.85 16.22
N ILE A 125 2.17 9.36 16.18
CA ILE A 125 1.09 9.91 17.02
C ILE A 125 1.35 9.60 18.50
N LEU A 126 1.82 8.41 18.82
CA LEU A 126 2.10 8.00 20.21
C LEU A 126 3.35 8.66 20.79
N SER A 127 4.24 9.22 19.96
CA SER A 127 5.43 9.95 20.42
C SER A 127 5.11 11.33 21.00
N VAL A 128 3.91 11.85 20.73
CA VAL A 128 3.49 13.15 21.27
C VAL A 128 3.22 13.01 22.77
N ASP A 129 3.82 13.92 23.54
CA ASP A 129 3.73 13.92 24.99
C ASP A 129 2.28 13.94 25.49
N ARG A 130 1.98 13.11 26.48
CA ARG A 130 0.62 13.02 27.08
C ARG A 130 0.16 14.34 27.68
N GLY A 131 1.06 15.15 28.21
CA GLY A 131 0.77 16.48 28.73
C GLY A 131 0.14 17.39 27.67
N GLN A 132 0.46 17.22 26.39
CA GLN A 132 -0.17 17.97 25.30
C GLN A 132 -1.66 17.63 25.17
N TRP A 133 -2.01 16.35 25.34
CA TRP A 133 -3.38 15.88 25.33
C TRP A 133 -4.16 16.39 26.56
N GLU A 134 -3.52 16.34 27.72
CA GLU A 134 -4.12 16.77 29.00
C GLU A 134 -4.35 18.28 28.99
N ALA A 135 -3.35 19.07 28.57
CA ALA A 135 -3.48 20.52 28.45
C ALA A 135 -4.58 20.92 27.45
N ALA A 136 -4.67 20.25 26.31
CA ALA A 136 -5.75 20.50 25.36
C ALA A 136 -7.14 20.26 25.94
N ARG A 137 -7.30 19.17 26.70
CA ARG A 137 -8.56 18.86 27.39
C ARG A 137 -8.89 19.89 28.48
N ALA A 138 -7.89 20.32 29.22
CA ALA A 138 -8.07 21.33 30.28
C ALA A 138 -8.63 22.66 29.76
N ILE A 139 -8.29 23.03 28.52
CA ILE A 139 -8.84 24.23 27.87
C ILE A 139 -10.10 23.96 27.04
N GLY A 140 -10.71 22.76 27.19
CA GLY A 140 -11.99 22.42 26.58
C GLY A 140 -11.91 22.03 25.09
N MET A 141 -10.76 21.67 24.56
CA MET A 141 -10.64 21.20 23.16
C MET A 141 -11.26 19.80 22.99
N SER A 142 -12.04 19.63 21.94
CA SER A 142 -12.50 18.30 21.53
C SER A 142 -11.34 17.41 21.04
N ASN A 143 -11.50 16.08 21.08
CA ASN A 143 -10.48 15.14 20.59
C ASN A 143 -10.05 15.44 19.14
N GLY A 144 -10.99 15.79 18.25
CA GLY A 144 -10.68 16.14 16.87
C GLY A 144 -9.89 17.45 16.75
N GLN A 145 -10.20 18.44 17.56
CA GLN A 145 -9.44 19.70 17.59
C GLN A 145 -8.02 19.46 18.13
N THR A 146 -7.91 18.69 19.21
CA THR A 146 -6.62 18.30 19.81
C THR A 146 -5.76 17.56 18.78
N MET A 147 -6.34 16.54 18.11
CA MET A 147 -5.64 15.78 17.08
C MET A 147 -5.13 16.70 15.96
N ARG A 148 -6.00 17.54 15.39
CA ARG A 148 -5.67 18.34 14.20
C ARG A 148 -4.73 19.50 14.50
N ARG A 149 -4.89 20.18 15.67
CA ARG A 149 -4.16 21.42 15.96
C ARG A 149 -2.91 21.23 16.80
N ILE A 150 -2.83 20.17 17.60
CA ILE A 150 -1.73 19.94 18.54
C ILE A 150 -0.95 18.69 18.18
N VAL A 151 -1.64 17.53 18.10
CA VAL A 151 -0.96 16.24 17.98
C VAL A 151 -0.40 16.02 16.58
N LEU A 152 -1.22 16.19 15.55
CA LEU A 152 -0.83 15.89 14.18
C LEU A 152 0.36 16.73 13.70
N PRO A 153 0.44 18.06 13.93
CA PRO A 153 1.61 18.83 13.56
C PRO A 153 2.91 18.38 14.24
N GLN A 154 2.84 17.92 15.49
CA GLN A 154 3.99 17.39 16.21
C GLN A 154 4.35 15.99 15.72
N ALA A 155 3.35 15.10 15.56
CA ALA A 155 3.53 13.76 15.04
C ALA A 155 4.16 13.74 13.64
N MET A 156 3.80 14.68 12.77
CA MET A 156 4.35 14.78 11.42
C MET A 156 5.86 14.99 11.39
N ARG A 157 6.43 15.65 12.39
CA ARG A 157 7.89 15.80 12.51
C ARG A 157 8.60 14.46 12.73
N VAL A 158 7.91 13.51 13.34
CA VAL A 158 8.41 12.14 13.58
C VAL A 158 8.04 11.20 12.43
N ILE A 159 6.91 11.42 11.76
CA ILE A 159 6.42 10.58 10.66
C ILE A 159 7.17 10.83 9.35
N VAL A 160 7.44 12.10 9.01
CA VAL A 160 7.99 12.49 7.70
C VAL A 160 9.38 11.88 7.42
N PRO A 161 10.34 11.88 8.34
CA PRO A 161 11.67 11.32 8.05
C PRO A 161 11.63 9.82 7.72
N PRO A 162 11.00 8.92 8.51
CA PRO A 162 10.91 7.51 8.15
C PRO A 162 10.08 7.26 6.89
N THR A 163 9.04 8.06 6.62
CA THR A 163 8.28 7.97 5.35
C THR A 163 9.18 8.27 4.14
N GLY A 164 10.08 9.25 4.26
CA GLY A 164 11.09 9.52 3.23
C GLY A 164 12.04 8.34 3.01
N ASN A 165 12.48 7.69 4.08
CA ASN A 165 13.32 6.50 4.00
C ASN A 165 12.60 5.32 3.33
N GLU A 166 11.31 5.10 3.66
CA GLU A 166 10.50 4.08 3.00
C GLU A 166 10.29 4.37 1.51
N THR A 167 10.12 5.65 1.14
CA THR A 167 10.05 6.04 -0.28
C THR A 167 11.31 5.65 -1.04
N ILE A 168 12.49 5.89 -0.46
CA ILE A 168 13.79 5.50 -1.04
C ILE A 168 13.91 3.97 -1.10
N ALA A 169 13.48 3.26 -0.06
CA ALA A 169 13.47 1.80 -0.04
C ALA A 169 12.53 1.24 -1.15
N MET A 170 11.37 1.84 -1.34
CA MET A 170 10.42 1.46 -2.39
C MET A 170 11.02 1.59 -3.79
N PHE A 171 11.81 2.63 -4.06
CA PHE A 171 12.55 2.73 -5.34
C PHE A 171 13.51 1.57 -5.57
N LYS A 172 14.16 1.08 -4.51
CA LYS A 172 15.04 -0.10 -4.60
C LYS A 172 14.21 -1.38 -4.80
N ASP A 173 13.10 -1.51 -4.08
CA ASP A 173 12.23 -2.68 -4.16
C ASP A 173 11.55 -2.82 -5.53
N THR A 174 11.26 -1.72 -6.23
CA THR A 174 10.74 -1.75 -7.59
C THR A 174 11.74 -2.36 -8.59
N SER A 175 13.03 -2.37 -8.29
CA SER A 175 14.01 -3.09 -9.10
C SER A 175 13.80 -4.61 -9.10
N LEU A 176 13.15 -5.14 -8.04
CA LEU A 176 12.78 -6.55 -7.93
C LEU A 176 11.72 -6.96 -8.98
N LEU A 177 11.00 -6.00 -9.56
CA LEU A 177 10.05 -6.27 -10.65
C LEU A 177 10.72 -6.89 -11.87
N SER A 178 11.99 -6.58 -12.12
CA SER A 178 12.76 -7.18 -13.21
C SER A 178 13.03 -8.67 -13.01
N ALA A 179 12.91 -9.15 -11.78
CA ALA A 179 13.09 -10.57 -11.43
C ALA A 179 11.78 -11.38 -11.48
N LEU A 180 10.63 -10.71 -11.64
CA LEU A 180 9.37 -11.42 -11.86
C LEU A 180 9.38 -12.02 -13.27
N PRO A 181 8.91 -13.27 -13.46
CA PRO A 181 8.72 -13.84 -14.78
C PRO A 181 7.62 -13.04 -15.47
N LEU A 182 8.03 -12.05 -16.26
CA LEU A 182 7.14 -11.32 -17.14
C LEU A 182 6.75 -12.29 -18.25
N ALA A 183 5.48 -12.66 -18.32
CA ALA A 183 4.97 -13.38 -19.46
C ALA A 183 5.16 -12.50 -20.70
N ASN A 184 6.10 -12.92 -21.56
CA ASN A 184 6.31 -12.36 -22.89
C ASN A 184 5.12 -12.69 -23.78
#